data_9fc49c6063cc694e0cb4457f415de074
#
_entry.id   9fc49c6063cc694e0cb4457f415de074
#
_cell.length_a   1.000
_cell.length_b   1.000
_cell.length_c   1.000
_cell.angle_alpha   90.00
_cell.angle_beta   90.00
_cell.angle_gamma   90.00
#
_symmetry.space_group_name_H-M   'P 1'
#
loop_
_entity.id
_entity.type
_entity.pdbx_description
1 polymer ?
#
loop_
_entity_poly.entity_id
_entity_poly.type
_entity_poly.pdbx_seq_one_letter_code
_entity_poly.pdbx_strand_id
1 'polypeptide(L)'
;MSMTTSRLATAAATFAFVATMSSGALAQKKYDTGATDTEIKIGSIMPYSGPASAYGIIGKTQAAYFNKINAEGGINGRKINFISYDDGYSPPKAVEQARKLVESDEVLLIFNSLGTPSNSAIQKYM
;
A
#
# COMPACT_ATOMS: atom_id res chain seq x y z
N MET A 1 76.61 47.39 -22.35
CA MET A 1 75.45 46.98 -23.15
C MET A 1 75.15 45.52 -22.82
N SER A 2 74.19 45.23 -22.00
CA SER A 2 73.67 43.86 -21.78
C SER A 2 72.21 43.97 -21.36
N MET A 3 71.36 43.49 -22.19
CA MET A 3 69.88 43.48 -21.97
C MET A 3 69.52 42.23 -21.21
N THR A 4 68.97 42.40 -20.03
CA THR A 4 68.48 41.34 -19.23
C THR A 4 66.97 41.19 -19.45
N THR A 5 66.57 40.14 -20.12
CA THR A 5 65.16 39.82 -20.36
C THR A 5 64.56 39.10 -19.13
N SER A 6 63.64 39.80 -18.49
CA SER A 6 62.83 39.24 -17.40
C SER A 6 61.73 38.34 -17.95
N ARG A 7 61.70 37.06 -17.53
CA ARG A 7 60.61 36.12 -17.84
C ARG A 7 59.59 36.17 -16.71
N LEU A 8 58.40 36.70 -17.00
CA LEU A 8 57.25 36.58 -16.14
C LEU A 8 56.70 35.12 -16.23
N ALA A 9 56.73 34.42 -15.13
CA ALA A 9 56.07 33.14 -15.00
C ALA A 9 54.63 33.38 -14.56
N THR A 10 53.68 33.10 -15.44
CA THR A 10 52.24 33.13 -15.13
C THR A 10 51.85 31.82 -14.50
N ALA A 11 51.57 31.82 -13.20
CA ALA A 11 51.01 30.67 -12.49
C ALA A 11 49.51 30.64 -12.72
N ALA A 12 49.02 29.69 -13.54
CA ALA A 12 47.61 29.38 -13.70
C ALA A 12 47.14 28.52 -12.53
N ALA A 13 46.40 29.10 -11.60
CA ALA A 13 45.74 28.38 -10.52
C ALA A 13 44.46 27.72 -11.05
N THR A 14 44.50 26.39 -11.27
CA THR A 14 43.35 25.59 -11.64
C THR A 14 42.52 25.30 -10.39
N PHE A 15 41.41 26.00 -10.22
CA PHE A 15 40.41 25.72 -9.18
C PHE A 15 39.61 24.49 -9.61
N ALA A 16 39.91 23.34 -9.04
CA ALA A 16 39.09 22.14 -9.17
C ALA A 16 37.82 22.30 -8.28
N PHE A 17 36.68 22.58 -8.90
CA PHE A 17 35.36 22.60 -8.24
C PHE A 17 34.90 21.16 -8.06
N VAL A 18 35.14 20.58 -6.88
CA VAL A 18 34.58 19.28 -6.49
C VAL A 18 33.12 19.47 -6.15
N ALA A 19 32.25 19.21 -7.13
CA ALA A 19 30.82 19.10 -6.90
C ALA A 19 30.55 17.82 -6.08
N THR A 20 30.41 17.95 -4.77
CA THR A 20 29.89 16.91 -3.89
C THR A 20 28.42 16.72 -4.22
N MET A 21 28.11 15.75 -5.06
CA MET A 21 26.74 15.24 -5.20
C MET A 21 26.35 14.57 -3.89
N SER A 22 25.67 15.31 -3.02
CA SER A 22 24.94 14.76 -1.89
C SER A 22 23.81 13.90 -2.47
N SER A 23 24.08 12.62 -2.68
CA SER A 23 23.04 11.63 -2.88
C SER A 23 22.21 11.60 -1.60
N GLY A 24 21.15 12.42 -1.55
CA GLY A 24 20.12 12.30 -0.51
C GLY A 24 19.62 10.87 -0.55
N ALA A 25 20.04 10.05 0.39
CA ALA A 25 19.44 8.77 0.63
C ALA A 25 17.98 9.05 0.98
N LEU A 26 17.09 8.94 -0.01
CA LEU A 26 15.65 8.90 0.23
C LEU A 26 15.43 7.69 1.12
N ALA A 27 15.17 7.92 2.40
CA ALA A 27 14.82 6.86 3.31
C ALA A 27 13.65 6.10 2.70
N GLN A 28 13.89 4.86 2.26
CA GLN A 28 12.86 4.03 1.65
C GLN A 28 11.79 3.81 2.71
N LYS A 29 10.60 4.36 2.45
CA LYS A 29 9.46 4.18 3.34
C LYS A 29 9.18 2.68 3.44
N LYS A 30 9.27 2.13 4.64
CA LYS A 30 8.92 0.75 4.92
C LYS A 30 7.44 0.72 5.31
N TYR A 31 6.64 0.06 4.49
CA TYR A 31 5.23 -0.19 4.78
C TYR A 31 5.04 -1.63 5.25
N ASP A 32 3.98 -1.85 6.01
CA ASP A 32 3.49 -3.20 6.28
C ASP A 32 2.86 -3.82 5.03
N THR A 33 2.70 -5.14 5.05
CA THR A 33 2.00 -5.88 4.00
C THR A 33 0.65 -5.25 3.68
N GLY A 34 0.31 -5.16 2.40
CA GLY A 34 -0.95 -4.56 1.94
C GLY A 34 -0.95 -3.02 1.86
N ALA A 35 0.17 -2.35 2.17
CA ALA A 35 0.29 -0.90 2.02
C ALA A 35 1.48 -0.53 1.13
N THR A 36 1.30 0.50 0.29
CA THR A 36 2.32 1.10 -0.57
C THR A 36 2.21 2.63 -0.56
N ASP A 37 3.05 3.30 -1.33
CA ASP A 37 2.92 4.75 -1.54
C ASP A 37 1.62 5.15 -2.26
N THR A 38 1.01 4.24 -3.02
CA THR A 38 -0.12 4.53 -3.91
C THR A 38 -1.38 3.73 -3.62
N GLU A 39 -1.30 2.66 -2.82
CA GLU A 39 -2.41 1.74 -2.59
C GLU A 39 -2.44 1.24 -1.15
N ILE A 40 -3.65 0.96 -0.66
CA ILE A 40 -3.93 0.21 0.56
C ILE A 40 -4.91 -0.90 0.22
N LYS A 41 -4.52 -2.16 0.47
CA LYS A 41 -5.39 -3.33 0.28
C LYS A 41 -6.18 -3.61 1.54
N ILE A 42 -7.50 -3.67 1.42
CA ILE A 42 -8.42 -3.96 2.52
C ILE A 42 -9.26 -5.18 2.14
N GLY A 43 -9.23 -6.22 2.95
CA GLY A 43 -10.04 -7.42 2.79
C GLY A 43 -11.41 -7.31 3.48
N SER A 44 -12.40 -8.05 3.00
CA SER A 44 -13.69 -8.24 3.68
C SER A 44 -14.27 -9.62 3.35
N ILE A 45 -15.07 -10.15 4.26
CA ILE A 45 -15.78 -11.42 4.10
C ILE A 45 -17.26 -11.16 4.34
N MET A 46 -18.09 -11.44 3.32
CA MET A 46 -19.52 -11.12 3.33
C MET A 46 -20.33 -12.29 2.78
N PRO A 47 -21.53 -12.53 3.30
CA PRO A 47 -22.44 -13.51 2.72
C PRO A 47 -23.16 -12.92 1.50
N TYR A 48 -22.51 -12.95 0.33
CA TYR A 48 -23.16 -12.54 -0.93
C TYR A 48 -24.13 -13.58 -1.46
N SER A 49 -23.99 -14.84 -1.01
CA SER A 49 -24.87 -15.96 -1.31
C SER A 49 -25.40 -16.63 -0.02
N GLY A 50 -26.26 -17.66 -0.19
CA GLY A 50 -26.79 -18.45 0.92
C GLY A 50 -27.89 -17.74 1.73
N PRO A 51 -28.21 -18.29 2.93
CA PRO A 51 -29.38 -17.86 3.72
C PRO A 51 -29.28 -16.42 4.24
N ALA A 52 -28.09 -15.88 4.36
CA ALA A 52 -27.84 -14.51 4.83
C ALA A 52 -27.52 -13.52 3.68
N SER A 53 -27.80 -13.88 2.43
CA SER A 53 -27.41 -13.11 1.24
C SER A 53 -27.99 -11.68 1.21
N ALA A 54 -29.09 -11.41 1.90
CA ALA A 54 -29.63 -10.07 2.06
C ALA A 54 -28.63 -9.09 2.67
N TYR A 55 -27.73 -9.57 3.53
CA TYR A 55 -26.67 -8.75 4.14
C TYR A 55 -25.50 -8.44 3.18
N GLY A 56 -25.40 -9.13 2.05
CA GLY A 56 -24.40 -8.85 1.01
C GLY A 56 -24.44 -7.42 0.49
N ILE A 57 -25.58 -6.70 0.68
CA ILE A 57 -25.70 -5.29 0.36
C ILE A 57 -24.68 -4.45 1.13
N ILE A 58 -24.28 -4.84 2.33
CA ILE A 58 -23.31 -4.12 3.15
C ILE A 58 -21.96 -4.07 2.42
N GLY A 59 -21.46 -5.21 1.94
CA GLY A 59 -20.19 -5.25 1.19
C GLY A 59 -20.27 -4.50 -0.14
N LYS A 60 -21.41 -4.57 -0.83
CA LYS A 60 -21.64 -3.80 -2.06
C LYS A 60 -21.60 -2.29 -1.79
N THR A 61 -22.20 -1.84 -0.70
CA THR A 61 -22.19 -0.44 -0.29
C THR A 61 -20.78 0.02 0.08
N GLN A 62 -20.02 -0.80 0.80
CA GLN A 62 -18.61 -0.51 1.10
C GLN A 62 -17.78 -0.37 -0.17
N ALA A 63 -17.92 -1.29 -1.12
CA ALA A 63 -17.24 -1.21 -2.41
C ALA A 63 -17.58 0.08 -3.17
N ALA A 64 -18.85 0.45 -3.22
CA ALA A 64 -19.31 1.69 -3.85
C ALA A 64 -18.72 2.92 -3.15
N TYR A 65 -18.67 2.92 -1.82
CA TYR A 65 -18.09 4.01 -1.04
C TYR A 65 -16.59 4.16 -1.30
N PHE A 66 -15.83 3.06 -1.27
CA PHE A 66 -14.40 3.10 -1.56
C PHE A 66 -14.10 3.50 -3.01
N ASN A 67 -14.95 3.10 -3.95
CA ASN A 67 -14.85 3.55 -5.34
C ASN A 67 -15.04 5.07 -5.45
N LYS A 68 -16.01 5.64 -4.70
CA LYS A 68 -16.21 7.09 -4.63
C LYS A 68 -14.97 7.78 -4.06
N ILE A 69 -14.44 7.32 -2.92
CA ILE A 69 -13.21 7.86 -2.32
C ILE A 69 -12.04 7.82 -3.32
N ASN A 70 -11.91 6.70 -4.04
CA ASN A 70 -10.86 6.54 -5.05
C ASN A 70 -11.02 7.52 -6.23
N ALA A 71 -12.25 7.79 -6.66
CA ALA A 71 -12.53 8.77 -7.71
C ALA A 71 -12.17 10.20 -7.26
N GLU A 72 -12.32 10.50 -5.99
CA GLU A 72 -11.96 11.79 -5.36
C GLU A 72 -10.45 11.93 -5.05
N GLY A 73 -9.64 10.97 -5.46
CA GLY A 73 -8.17 11.02 -5.27
C GLY A 73 -7.62 10.03 -4.24
N GLY A 74 -8.48 9.29 -3.55
CA GLY A 74 -8.08 8.37 -2.49
C GLY A 74 -7.81 9.07 -1.16
N ILE A 75 -7.09 8.40 -0.29
CA ILE A 75 -6.73 8.92 1.04
C ILE A 75 -5.24 9.22 1.07
N ASN A 76 -4.87 10.48 1.24
CA ASN A 76 -3.48 10.92 1.21
C ASN A 76 -2.72 10.44 -0.05
N GLY A 77 -3.39 10.49 -1.22
CA GLY A 77 -2.84 10.05 -2.49
C GLY A 77 -2.83 8.54 -2.72
N ARG A 78 -3.37 7.74 -1.80
CA ARG A 78 -3.46 6.29 -1.93
C ARG A 78 -4.86 5.85 -2.32
N LYS A 79 -4.95 4.91 -3.24
CA LYS A 79 -6.22 4.25 -3.59
C LYS A 79 -6.50 3.12 -2.61
N ILE A 80 -7.77 2.90 -2.30
CA ILE A 80 -8.21 1.75 -1.53
C ILE A 80 -8.53 0.63 -2.53
N ASN A 81 -7.80 -0.48 -2.42
CA ASN A 81 -8.10 -1.72 -3.11
C ASN A 81 -8.92 -2.60 -2.17
N PHE A 82 -10.24 -2.58 -2.36
CA PHE A 82 -11.17 -3.33 -1.53
C PHE A 82 -11.46 -4.70 -2.15
N ILE A 83 -11.01 -5.75 -1.48
CA ILE A 83 -11.17 -7.15 -1.89
C ILE A 83 -12.18 -7.81 -0.97
N SER A 84 -13.33 -8.20 -1.50
CA SER A 84 -14.42 -8.80 -0.69
C SER A 84 -14.83 -10.15 -1.25
N TYR A 85 -14.84 -11.17 -0.39
CA TYR A 85 -15.17 -12.55 -0.76
C TYR A 85 -16.47 -13.03 -0.13
N ASP A 86 -17.13 -13.94 -0.85
CA ASP A 86 -18.36 -14.60 -0.40
C ASP A 86 -18.05 -15.82 0.46
N ASP A 87 -18.55 -15.85 1.69
CA ASP A 87 -18.51 -17.03 2.55
C ASP A 87 -19.83 -17.82 2.57
N GLY A 88 -20.89 -17.32 1.93
CA GLY A 88 -22.22 -17.92 1.97
C GLY A 88 -22.78 -18.09 3.39
N TYR A 89 -22.27 -17.33 4.37
CA TYR A 89 -22.54 -17.47 5.80
C TYR A 89 -22.09 -18.82 6.37
N SER A 90 -21.01 -19.40 5.84
CA SER A 90 -20.45 -20.69 6.21
C SER A 90 -19.10 -20.51 6.93
N PRO A 91 -18.98 -20.89 8.21
CA PRO A 91 -17.72 -20.75 8.95
C PRO A 91 -16.51 -21.41 8.28
N PRO A 92 -16.60 -22.63 7.70
CA PRO A 92 -15.47 -23.21 6.96
C PRO A 92 -15.03 -22.38 5.77
N LYS A 93 -15.98 -21.83 4.99
CA LYS A 93 -15.66 -20.93 3.88
C LYS A 93 -15.07 -19.61 4.37
N ALA A 94 -15.55 -19.08 5.48
CA ALA A 94 -14.97 -17.87 6.07
C ALA A 94 -13.48 -18.07 6.40
N VAL A 95 -13.09 -19.22 6.94
CA VAL A 95 -11.69 -19.57 7.20
C VAL A 95 -10.87 -19.61 5.90
N GLU A 96 -11.41 -20.23 4.85
CA GLU A 96 -10.77 -20.28 3.53
C GLU A 96 -10.55 -18.87 2.96
N GLN A 97 -11.60 -18.03 3.00
CA GLN A 97 -11.51 -16.66 2.49
C GLN A 97 -10.57 -15.77 3.33
N ALA A 98 -10.56 -15.95 4.65
CA ALA A 98 -9.61 -15.24 5.51
C ALA A 98 -8.15 -15.58 5.17
N ARG A 99 -7.85 -16.87 5.00
CA ARG A 99 -6.52 -17.30 4.57
C ARG A 99 -6.14 -16.73 3.21
N LYS A 100 -7.05 -16.75 2.25
CA LYS A 100 -6.83 -16.19 0.93
C LYS A 100 -6.51 -14.70 0.99
N LEU A 101 -7.28 -13.92 1.75
CA LEU A 101 -7.04 -12.49 1.94
C LEU A 101 -5.67 -12.20 2.57
N VAL A 102 -5.26 -12.99 3.56
CA VAL A 102 -4.00 -12.78 4.30
C VAL A 102 -2.80 -13.34 3.54
N GLU A 103 -2.89 -14.60 3.09
CA GLU A 103 -1.74 -15.35 2.57
C GLU A 103 -1.50 -15.15 1.07
N SER A 104 -2.55 -14.83 0.29
CA SER A 104 -2.47 -14.68 -1.17
C SER A 104 -2.64 -13.25 -1.64
N ASP A 105 -3.67 -12.55 -1.14
CA ASP A 105 -3.94 -11.17 -1.52
C ASP A 105 -3.09 -10.18 -0.72
N GLU A 106 -2.55 -10.63 0.42
CA GLU A 106 -1.68 -9.84 1.29
C GLU A 106 -2.33 -8.51 1.69
N VAL A 107 -3.56 -8.57 2.22
CA VAL A 107 -4.28 -7.38 2.68
C VAL A 107 -3.67 -6.82 3.96
N LEU A 108 -3.76 -5.50 4.14
CA LEU A 108 -3.30 -4.83 5.35
C LEU A 108 -4.16 -5.22 6.57
N LEU A 109 -5.47 -5.37 6.35
CA LEU A 109 -6.42 -5.78 7.37
C LEU A 109 -7.69 -6.37 6.75
N ILE A 110 -8.43 -7.12 7.55
CA ILE A 110 -9.80 -7.55 7.22
C ILE A 110 -10.76 -6.57 7.89
N PHE A 111 -11.56 -5.90 7.06
CA PHE A 111 -12.49 -4.85 7.45
C PHE A 111 -13.92 -5.36 7.42
N ASN A 112 -14.61 -5.21 8.56
CA ASN A 112 -16.06 -5.40 8.68
C ASN A 112 -16.58 -6.73 8.09
N SER A 113 -15.90 -7.86 8.37
CA SER A 113 -16.43 -9.17 8.01
C SER A 113 -17.72 -9.45 8.79
N LEU A 114 -18.72 -10.05 8.11
CA LEU A 114 -20.05 -10.23 8.67
C LEU A 114 -20.29 -11.66 9.14
N GLY A 115 -20.91 -11.77 10.31
CA GLY A 115 -21.46 -13.01 10.86
C GLY A 115 -20.70 -13.51 12.09
N THR A 116 -21.42 -13.66 13.20
CA THR A 116 -20.85 -14.21 14.45
C THR A 116 -20.23 -15.60 14.25
N PRO A 117 -20.88 -16.56 13.57
CA PRO A 117 -20.28 -17.88 13.35
C PRO A 117 -18.99 -17.81 12.52
N SER A 118 -18.99 -17.02 11.44
CA SER A 118 -17.84 -16.81 10.56
C SER A 118 -16.68 -16.15 11.31
N ASN A 119 -16.95 -15.07 12.04
CA ASN A 119 -15.94 -14.36 12.81
C ASN A 119 -15.35 -15.20 13.95
N SER A 120 -16.18 -15.99 14.65
CA SER A 120 -15.69 -16.92 15.67
C SER A 120 -14.75 -17.99 15.08
N ALA A 121 -15.03 -18.46 13.87
CA ALA A 121 -14.20 -19.46 13.21
C ALA A 121 -12.82 -18.91 12.80
N ILE A 122 -12.74 -17.66 12.38
CA ILE A 122 -11.46 -17.04 11.96
C ILE A 122 -10.68 -16.43 13.11
N GLN A 123 -11.28 -16.22 14.29
CA GLN A 123 -10.69 -15.50 15.40
C GLN A 123 -9.29 -15.98 15.81
N LYS A 124 -9.10 -17.29 15.88
CA LYS A 124 -7.80 -17.86 16.27
C LYS A 124 -6.70 -17.68 15.22
N TYR A 125 -7.12 -17.60 13.96
CA TYR A 125 -6.21 -17.38 12.85
C TYR A 125 -5.78 -15.89 12.76
N MET A 126 -6.71 -15.00 12.98
CA MET A 126 -6.48 -13.55 12.97
C MET A 126 -5.71 -13.06 14.21
#